data_a2006fbfc3ac23414f063a7cc6721b46
#
_entry.id   a2006fbfc3ac23414f063a7cc6721b46
#
_cell.length_a   1.000
_cell.length_b   1.000
_cell.length_c   1.000
_cell.angle_alpha   90.00
_cell.angle_beta   90.00
_cell.angle_gamma   90.00
#
_symmetry.space_group_name_H-M   'P 1'
#
loop_
_entity.id
_entity.type
_entity.pdbx_description
1 polymer ?
#
loop_
_entity_poly.entity_id
_entity_poly.type
_entity_poly.pdbx_seq_one_letter_code
_entity_poly.pdbx_strand_id
1 'polypeptide(L)'
;MNYRIITYIVGWVFNLQAIFMVLPILTAVIYGEKDIFAFFTAIIICLGIGLPLTRKKPSNKVFYIKDGCVAVALSWVVLSITGAIPFVLSGSIPHPIDAIFETVSGFTTTGASILAEVESLPKSILFWRSFTHWIGGMGVLVFLLSLLPLAGGYHMNLMRAESPGPSVSKLVPKVQSTAKILYGIYLGMTVLQIIFLLLGGVPLFDTLCITFGSAGTGGFGIKNDSLGSYSTYCQVVTTIFIILFGVNFSAYYLILTKKFKAAFHIEEIRYYFGIILASIILIAINTRHMFSGFAQAFQQSAFQVGSIITTTGYSTTDFNQWPALSKTILVLLMFIGACAGSTGGGIKVSRIVLLLKAARKEFQLYLHPNAVKKIKIDQKTVSHETLRSTNIFLSVYLIIFCGSVLLISLDNFDLITNFTSVAATLNNIGPGLEIVGPMGNFSSFSYLSKSVLIFDMLAGRLEIFPLLLLFFKNTWKKF
;
A
#
# COMPACT_ATOMS: atom_id res chain seq x y z
N MET A 1 -27.36 -6.28 -9.07
CA MET A 1 -26.49 -5.67 -8.04
C MET A 1 -27.27 -5.48 -6.75
N ASN A 2 -26.67 -5.81 -5.61
CA ASN A 2 -27.32 -5.68 -4.31
C ASN A 2 -26.92 -4.36 -3.62
N TYR A 3 -27.57 -3.26 -4.00
CA TYR A 3 -27.30 -1.92 -3.47
C TYR A 3 -27.42 -1.85 -1.94
N ARG A 4 -28.39 -2.58 -1.33
CA ARG A 4 -28.60 -2.54 0.12
C ARG A 4 -27.40 -3.08 0.90
N ILE A 5 -26.73 -4.13 0.39
CA ILE A 5 -25.54 -4.67 1.05
C ILE A 5 -24.36 -3.72 0.86
N ILE A 6 -24.20 -3.15 -0.34
CA ILE A 6 -23.12 -2.21 -0.63
C ILE A 6 -23.25 -0.99 0.29
N THR A 7 -24.43 -0.37 0.38
CA THR A 7 -24.65 0.79 1.25
C THR A 7 -24.47 0.45 2.73
N TYR A 8 -24.86 -0.76 3.15
CA TYR A 8 -24.63 -1.24 4.51
C TYR A 8 -23.14 -1.39 4.84
N ILE A 9 -22.34 -1.95 3.92
CA ILE A 9 -20.89 -2.08 4.08
C ILE A 9 -20.24 -0.71 4.15
N VAL A 10 -20.57 0.19 3.21
CA VAL A 10 -20.06 1.57 3.19
C VAL A 10 -20.44 2.31 4.46
N GLY A 11 -21.66 2.13 4.98
CA GLY A 11 -22.10 2.69 6.26
C GLY A 11 -21.21 2.24 7.44
N TRP A 12 -20.80 0.97 7.46
CA TRP A 12 -19.88 0.48 8.49
C TRP A 12 -18.46 1.05 8.32
N VAL A 13 -18.04 1.34 7.09
CA VAL A 13 -16.76 2.02 6.83
C VAL A 13 -16.75 3.42 7.42
N PHE A 14 -17.85 4.21 7.26
CA PHE A 14 -18.01 5.51 7.90
C PHE A 14 -17.93 5.41 9.44
N ASN A 15 -18.67 4.47 10.03
CA ASN A 15 -18.68 4.28 11.49
C ASN A 15 -17.29 3.90 12.02
N LEU A 16 -16.58 3.04 11.29
CA LEU A 16 -15.21 2.63 11.63
C LEU A 16 -14.24 3.81 11.56
N GLN A 17 -14.33 4.61 10.51
CA GLN A 17 -13.49 5.80 10.35
C GLN A 17 -13.74 6.82 11.49
N ALA A 18 -14.99 7.01 11.91
CA ALA A 18 -15.29 7.84 13.05
C ALA A 18 -14.62 7.34 14.35
N ILE A 19 -14.58 6.02 14.57
CA ILE A 19 -13.86 5.43 15.71
C ILE A 19 -12.36 5.70 15.61
N PHE A 20 -11.77 5.53 14.45
CA PHE A 20 -10.35 5.77 14.24
C PHE A 20 -9.93 7.22 14.42
N MET A 21 -10.80 8.17 14.08
CA MET A 21 -10.57 9.62 14.28
C MET A 21 -10.58 10.04 15.76
N VAL A 22 -10.97 9.19 16.68
CA VAL A 22 -10.86 9.46 18.13
C VAL A 22 -9.37 9.51 18.56
N LEU A 23 -8.49 8.70 17.95
CA LEU A 23 -7.07 8.66 18.33
C LEU A 23 -6.34 9.99 18.05
N PRO A 24 -6.46 10.65 16.86
CA PRO A 24 -5.94 11.99 16.66
C PRO A 24 -6.51 13.04 17.63
N ILE A 25 -7.78 12.93 18.04
CA ILE A 25 -8.35 13.82 19.09
C ILE A 25 -7.61 13.62 20.41
N LEU A 26 -7.34 12.39 20.83
CA LEU A 26 -6.54 12.12 22.02
C LEU A 26 -5.13 12.73 21.90
N THR A 27 -4.52 12.64 20.72
CA THR A 27 -3.23 13.28 20.46
C THR A 27 -3.33 14.80 20.59
N ALA A 28 -4.35 15.43 19.98
CA ALA A 28 -4.58 16.87 20.09
C ALA A 28 -4.77 17.33 21.55
N VAL A 29 -5.50 16.55 22.37
CA VAL A 29 -5.70 16.83 23.80
C VAL A 29 -4.37 16.76 24.57
N ILE A 30 -3.55 15.71 24.32
CA ILE A 30 -2.26 15.52 24.99
C ILE A 30 -1.30 16.67 24.70
N TYR A 31 -1.29 17.17 23.44
CA TYR A 31 -0.39 18.26 23.03
C TYR A 31 -1.03 19.65 23.13
N GLY A 32 -2.28 19.79 23.57
CA GLY A 32 -2.96 21.08 23.75
C GLY A 32 -3.27 21.81 22.44
N GLU A 33 -3.53 21.06 21.35
CA GLU A 33 -3.77 21.61 20.01
C GLU A 33 -5.25 22.02 19.81
N LYS A 34 -5.49 22.96 18.89
CA LYS A 34 -6.83 23.48 18.57
C LYS A 34 -7.62 22.63 17.57
N ASP A 35 -6.94 21.66 16.92
CA ASP A 35 -7.49 20.88 15.81
C ASP A 35 -8.54 19.84 16.23
N ILE A 36 -8.82 19.72 17.52
CA ILE A 36 -9.90 18.89 18.10
C ILE A 36 -11.22 19.11 17.35
N PHE A 37 -11.55 20.38 17.06
CA PHE A 37 -12.78 20.72 16.38
C PHE A 37 -12.89 20.15 14.97
N ALA A 38 -11.77 20.12 14.22
CA ALA A 38 -11.72 19.58 12.87
C ALA A 38 -12.02 18.06 12.85
N PHE A 39 -11.39 17.30 13.75
CA PHE A 39 -11.66 15.87 13.89
C PHE A 39 -13.06 15.59 14.43
N PHE A 40 -13.52 16.36 15.41
CA PHE A 40 -14.86 16.18 15.97
C PHE A 40 -15.95 16.41 14.92
N THR A 41 -15.81 17.43 14.09
CA THR A 41 -16.74 17.68 12.98
C THR A 41 -16.72 16.54 11.98
N ALA A 42 -15.55 16.01 11.62
CA ALA A 42 -15.43 14.86 10.72
C ALA A 42 -16.10 13.61 11.32
N ILE A 43 -15.95 13.35 12.60
CA ILE A 43 -16.64 12.25 13.32
C ILE A 43 -18.16 12.41 13.22
N ILE A 44 -18.70 13.61 13.49
CA ILE A 44 -20.14 13.88 13.40
C ILE A 44 -20.66 13.60 11.97
N ILE A 45 -19.93 14.04 10.94
CA ILE A 45 -20.30 13.79 9.55
C ILE A 45 -20.29 12.28 9.27
N CYS A 46 -19.24 11.57 9.66
CA CYS A 46 -19.13 10.12 9.45
C CYS A 46 -20.24 9.36 10.17
N LEU A 47 -20.55 9.68 11.44
CA LEU A 47 -21.62 9.02 12.19
C LEU A 47 -23.01 9.42 11.66
N GLY A 48 -23.19 10.68 11.26
CA GLY A 48 -24.44 11.17 10.67
C GLY A 48 -24.83 10.43 9.39
N ILE A 49 -23.85 9.99 8.61
CA ILE A 49 -24.06 9.18 7.39
C ILE A 49 -24.06 7.68 7.73
N GLY A 50 -23.10 7.22 8.52
CA GLY A 50 -22.84 5.81 8.76
C GLY A 50 -23.96 5.13 9.59
N LEU A 51 -24.44 5.78 10.65
CA LEU A 51 -25.49 5.22 11.50
C LEU A 51 -26.81 4.97 10.76
N PRO A 52 -27.37 5.91 9.97
CA PRO A 52 -28.57 5.65 9.18
C PRO A 52 -28.40 4.49 8.18
N LEU A 53 -27.24 4.42 7.49
CA LEU A 53 -26.97 3.36 6.51
C LEU A 53 -26.86 1.97 7.14
N THR A 54 -26.39 1.89 8.39
CA THR A 54 -26.22 0.61 9.11
C THR A 54 -27.44 0.20 9.95
N ARG A 55 -28.45 1.06 10.07
CA ARG A 55 -29.62 0.83 10.94
C ARG A 55 -30.45 -0.40 10.55
N LYS A 56 -30.58 -0.67 9.24
CA LYS A 56 -31.34 -1.80 8.72
C LYS A 56 -30.43 -2.84 8.09
N LYS A 57 -30.36 -4.03 8.69
CA LYS A 57 -29.62 -5.16 8.10
C LYS A 57 -30.23 -5.58 6.75
N PRO A 58 -29.44 -5.88 5.72
CA PRO A 58 -29.94 -6.34 4.44
C PRO A 58 -30.67 -7.68 4.59
N SER A 59 -31.89 -7.79 4.06
CA SER A 59 -32.66 -9.04 4.04
C SER A 59 -32.19 -10.01 2.98
N ASN A 60 -31.81 -9.49 1.79
CA ASN A 60 -31.27 -10.29 0.69
C ASN A 60 -29.78 -10.54 0.91
N LYS A 61 -29.39 -11.84 1.00
CA LYS A 61 -28.02 -12.28 1.27
C LYS A 61 -27.24 -12.69 0.00
N VAL A 62 -27.77 -12.44 -1.19
CA VAL A 62 -27.08 -12.76 -2.43
C VAL A 62 -26.04 -11.68 -2.72
N PHE A 63 -24.78 -12.06 -2.87
CA PHE A 63 -23.64 -11.18 -3.05
C PHE A 63 -22.65 -11.77 -4.04
N TYR A 64 -22.53 -11.14 -5.19
CA TYR A 64 -21.65 -11.57 -6.26
C TYR A 64 -20.27 -10.91 -6.19
N ILE A 65 -19.31 -11.41 -6.94
CA ILE A 65 -17.95 -10.84 -7.03
C ILE A 65 -18.00 -9.37 -7.43
N LYS A 66 -18.87 -9.01 -8.40
CA LYS A 66 -19.03 -7.61 -8.84
C LYS A 66 -19.51 -6.69 -7.71
N ASP A 67 -20.42 -7.17 -6.85
CA ASP A 67 -20.91 -6.39 -5.69
C ASP A 67 -19.76 -6.16 -4.70
N GLY A 68 -18.88 -7.15 -4.52
CA GLY A 68 -17.66 -7.05 -3.72
C GLY A 68 -16.70 -6.00 -4.26
N CYS A 69 -16.39 -6.04 -5.55
CA CYS A 69 -15.51 -5.06 -6.18
C CYS A 69 -16.04 -3.63 -6.05
N VAL A 70 -17.34 -3.42 -6.30
CA VAL A 70 -17.98 -2.10 -6.16
C VAL A 70 -17.96 -1.64 -4.70
N ALA A 71 -18.28 -2.52 -3.74
CA ALA A 71 -18.25 -2.18 -2.32
C ALA A 71 -16.84 -1.77 -1.85
N VAL A 72 -15.81 -2.52 -2.28
CA VAL A 72 -14.41 -2.20 -2.00
C VAL A 72 -14.05 -0.84 -2.57
N ALA A 73 -14.24 -0.62 -3.87
CA ALA A 73 -13.83 0.61 -4.53
C ALA A 73 -14.56 1.84 -3.93
N LEU A 74 -15.87 1.76 -3.69
CA LEU A 74 -16.63 2.83 -3.04
C LEU A 74 -16.15 3.09 -1.60
N SER A 75 -15.80 2.04 -0.85
CA SER A 75 -15.27 2.19 0.51
C SER A 75 -13.97 2.98 0.54
N TRP A 76 -13.04 2.70 -0.38
CA TRP A 76 -11.78 3.42 -0.49
C TRP A 76 -11.97 4.89 -0.89
N VAL A 77 -12.86 5.16 -1.85
CA VAL A 77 -13.20 6.54 -2.26
C VAL A 77 -13.80 7.31 -1.10
N VAL A 78 -14.77 6.72 -0.40
CA VAL A 78 -15.45 7.36 0.74
C VAL A 78 -14.48 7.63 1.88
N LEU A 79 -13.66 6.66 2.27
CA LEU A 79 -12.62 6.81 3.28
C LEU A 79 -11.69 7.99 2.96
N SER A 80 -11.27 8.08 1.71
CA SER A 80 -10.34 9.12 1.27
C SER A 80 -10.98 10.51 1.33
N ILE A 81 -12.21 10.66 0.86
CA ILE A 81 -12.91 11.95 0.88
C ILE A 81 -13.19 12.40 2.32
N THR A 82 -13.70 11.51 3.16
CA THR A 82 -14.04 11.89 4.54
C THR A 82 -12.82 12.00 5.44
N GLY A 83 -11.75 11.25 5.15
CA GLY A 83 -10.47 11.38 5.82
C GLY A 83 -9.73 12.68 5.49
N ALA A 84 -10.09 13.38 4.40
CA ALA A 84 -9.56 14.67 4.03
C ALA A 84 -10.17 15.83 4.84
N ILE A 85 -11.36 15.64 5.42
CA ILE A 85 -12.08 16.69 6.15
C ILE A 85 -11.25 17.34 7.26
N PRO A 86 -10.54 16.59 8.14
CA PRO A 86 -9.71 17.19 9.16
C PRO A 86 -8.59 18.09 8.60
N PHE A 87 -7.97 17.73 7.48
CA PHE A 87 -6.91 18.52 6.84
C PHE A 87 -7.42 19.87 6.34
N VAL A 88 -8.62 19.90 5.75
CA VAL A 88 -9.24 21.14 5.25
C VAL A 88 -9.70 22.01 6.42
N LEU A 89 -10.38 21.44 7.40
CA LEU A 89 -10.97 22.19 8.52
C LEU A 89 -9.91 22.73 9.50
N SER A 90 -8.79 22.04 9.66
CA SER A 90 -7.65 22.55 10.46
C SER A 90 -6.88 23.65 9.74
N GLY A 91 -7.09 23.82 8.43
CA GLY A 91 -6.29 24.73 7.60
C GLY A 91 -4.89 24.23 7.26
N SER A 92 -4.53 22.99 7.68
CA SER A 92 -3.22 22.39 7.37
C SER A 92 -3.06 22.13 5.88
N ILE A 93 -4.14 21.77 5.18
CA ILE A 93 -4.21 21.62 3.72
C ILE A 93 -5.53 22.26 3.26
N PRO A 94 -5.52 23.58 2.93
CA PRO A 94 -6.75 24.31 2.68
C PRO A 94 -7.50 23.87 1.41
N HIS A 95 -6.76 23.43 0.38
CA HIS A 95 -7.34 23.04 -0.90
C HIS A 95 -7.90 21.62 -0.85
N PRO A 96 -9.20 21.41 -1.17
CA PRO A 96 -9.82 20.08 -1.08
C PRO A 96 -9.16 19.00 -1.94
N ILE A 97 -8.69 19.33 -3.16
CA ILE A 97 -8.02 18.36 -4.04
C ILE A 97 -6.70 17.93 -3.42
N ASP A 98 -5.93 18.85 -2.84
CA ASP A 98 -4.67 18.57 -2.16
C ASP A 98 -4.91 17.73 -0.91
N ALA A 99 -5.93 18.03 -0.12
CA ALA A 99 -6.32 17.24 1.04
C ALA A 99 -6.77 15.82 0.67
N ILE A 100 -7.51 15.68 -0.44
CA ILE A 100 -7.89 14.35 -0.97
C ILE A 100 -6.65 13.62 -1.47
N PHE A 101 -5.72 14.27 -2.18
CA PHE A 101 -4.46 13.67 -2.62
C PHE A 101 -3.68 13.10 -1.44
N GLU A 102 -3.46 13.90 -0.39
CA GLU A 102 -2.74 13.48 0.81
C GLU A 102 -3.43 12.32 1.52
N THR A 103 -4.77 12.37 1.59
CA THR A 103 -5.56 11.31 2.26
C THR A 103 -5.63 10.03 1.45
N VAL A 104 -5.77 10.13 0.12
CA VAL A 104 -5.69 8.96 -0.78
C VAL A 104 -4.32 8.34 -0.65
N SER A 105 -3.25 9.14 -0.72
CA SER A 105 -1.89 8.68 -0.51
C SER A 105 -1.72 7.99 0.85
N GLY A 106 -2.34 8.53 1.89
CA GLY A 106 -2.37 7.94 3.22
C GLY A 106 -3.02 6.55 3.23
N PHE A 107 -4.28 6.46 2.85
CA PHE A 107 -5.01 5.19 2.91
C PHE A 107 -4.50 4.16 1.90
N THR A 108 -4.12 4.56 0.69
CA THR A 108 -3.54 3.64 -0.31
C THR A 108 -2.10 3.24 0.02
N THR A 109 -1.57 3.76 1.14
CA THR A 109 -0.19 3.51 1.60
C THR A 109 0.85 3.85 0.54
N THR A 110 0.62 4.95 -0.19
CA THR A 110 1.52 5.42 -1.24
C THR A 110 2.68 6.25 -0.67
N GLY A 111 2.39 7.18 0.24
CA GLY A 111 3.41 8.07 0.81
C GLY A 111 3.80 9.27 -0.07
N ALA A 112 3.16 9.46 -1.22
CA ALA A 112 3.30 10.66 -2.02
C ALA A 112 2.66 11.85 -1.28
N SER A 113 3.38 12.96 -1.10
CA SER A 113 2.90 14.10 -0.33
C SER A 113 2.87 15.38 -1.17
N ILE A 114 1.85 16.20 -0.94
CA ILE A 114 1.80 17.59 -1.48
C ILE A 114 2.40 18.59 -0.51
N LEU A 115 2.79 18.18 0.68
CA LEU A 115 3.33 19.06 1.71
C LEU A 115 4.81 19.34 1.43
N ALA A 116 5.17 20.62 1.37
CA ALA A 116 6.56 21.04 1.25
C ALA A 116 7.29 21.00 2.60
N GLU A 117 6.55 21.22 3.68
CA GLU A 117 7.06 21.21 5.05
C GLU A 117 6.08 20.45 5.95
N VAL A 118 6.58 19.46 6.69
CA VAL A 118 5.76 18.62 7.57
C VAL A 118 6.01 18.91 9.05
N GLU A 119 7.17 19.47 9.42
CA GLU A 119 7.57 19.65 10.83
C GLU A 119 6.77 20.75 11.54
N SER A 120 6.23 21.71 10.80
CA SER A 120 5.36 22.77 11.32
C SER A 120 3.93 22.35 11.58
N LEU A 121 3.53 21.16 11.12
CA LEU A 121 2.16 20.68 11.27
C LEU A 121 1.84 20.25 12.71
N PRO A 122 0.57 20.43 13.15
CA PRO A 122 0.09 19.88 14.41
C PRO A 122 0.33 18.37 14.54
N LYS A 123 0.68 17.91 15.72
CA LYS A 123 0.94 16.47 15.96
C LYS A 123 -0.27 15.59 15.74
N SER A 124 -1.46 16.08 16.00
CA SER A 124 -2.71 15.38 15.69
C SER A 124 -2.88 15.12 14.19
N ILE A 125 -2.51 16.07 13.35
CA ILE A 125 -2.52 15.97 11.89
C ILE A 125 -1.42 15.00 11.41
N LEU A 126 -0.20 15.10 11.94
CA LEU A 126 0.89 14.15 11.65
C LEU A 126 0.54 12.73 12.07
N PHE A 127 -0.09 12.58 13.24
CA PHE A 127 -0.58 11.28 13.72
C PHE A 127 -1.63 10.71 12.76
N TRP A 128 -2.63 11.52 12.36
CA TRP A 128 -3.66 11.08 11.42
C TRP A 128 -3.06 10.64 10.08
N ARG A 129 -2.15 11.44 9.53
CA ARG A 129 -1.39 11.12 8.33
C ARG A 129 -0.74 9.74 8.41
N SER A 130 0.06 9.48 9.44
CA SER A 130 0.75 8.19 9.65
C SER A 130 -0.23 7.06 9.94
N PHE A 131 -1.30 7.33 10.71
CA PHE A 131 -2.28 6.33 11.08
C PHE A 131 -3.15 5.85 9.91
N THR A 132 -3.40 6.72 8.90
CA THR A 132 -4.06 6.29 7.66
C THR A 132 -3.28 5.18 6.95
N HIS A 133 -1.95 5.18 6.98
CA HIS A 133 -1.13 4.08 6.47
C HIS A 133 -1.37 2.76 7.21
N TRP A 134 -1.44 2.82 8.55
CA TRP A 134 -1.69 1.62 9.34
C TRP A 134 -3.07 1.02 9.05
N ILE A 135 -4.09 1.86 8.91
CA ILE A 135 -5.45 1.44 8.52
C ILE A 135 -5.44 0.83 7.10
N GLY A 136 -4.78 1.50 6.16
CA GLY A 136 -4.71 1.09 4.77
C GLY A 136 -3.88 -0.17 4.52
N GLY A 137 -2.85 -0.43 5.34
CA GLY A 137 -1.88 -1.51 5.12
C GLY A 137 -2.51 -2.90 5.02
N MET A 138 -3.38 -3.27 5.94
CA MET A 138 -4.07 -4.57 5.90
C MET A 138 -5.44 -4.53 5.22
N GLY A 139 -5.85 -3.36 4.72
CA GLY A 139 -7.16 -3.17 4.09
C GLY A 139 -8.30 -3.04 5.10
N VAL A 140 -9.13 -2.03 4.84
CA VAL A 140 -10.23 -1.65 5.75
C VAL A 140 -11.31 -2.71 5.81
N LEU A 141 -11.63 -3.35 4.68
CA LEU A 141 -12.68 -4.36 4.63
C LEU A 141 -12.23 -5.70 5.21
N VAL A 142 -10.94 -6.05 5.13
CA VAL A 142 -10.39 -7.21 5.85
C VAL A 142 -10.51 -6.99 7.36
N PHE A 143 -10.27 -5.76 7.85
CA PHE A 143 -10.52 -5.42 9.24
C PHE A 143 -12.00 -5.56 9.60
N LEU A 144 -12.91 -5.00 8.80
CA LEU A 144 -14.35 -5.18 8.99
C LEU A 144 -14.77 -6.65 9.01
N LEU A 145 -14.21 -7.48 8.12
CA LEU A 145 -14.47 -8.92 8.08
C LEU A 145 -14.00 -9.65 9.35
N SER A 146 -12.96 -9.14 10.01
CA SER A 146 -12.46 -9.72 11.27
C SER A 146 -13.40 -9.43 12.45
N LEU A 147 -14.05 -8.27 12.46
CA LEU A 147 -14.90 -7.80 13.56
C LEU A 147 -16.36 -8.17 13.39
N LEU A 148 -16.92 -8.00 12.19
CA LEU A 148 -18.34 -8.17 11.94
C LEU A 148 -18.69 -9.61 11.54
N PRO A 149 -19.61 -10.28 12.24
CA PRO A 149 -20.18 -11.54 11.80
C PRO A 149 -21.19 -11.30 10.68
N LEU A 150 -20.70 -10.93 9.49
CA LEU A 150 -21.54 -10.82 8.31
C LEU A 150 -22.00 -12.22 7.92
N ALA A 151 -23.30 -12.51 8.04
CA ALA A 151 -23.85 -13.84 7.72
C ALA A 151 -23.88 -14.06 6.19
N GLY A 152 -23.38 -15.20 5.70
CA GLY A 152 -23.49 -15.61 4.28
C GLY A 152 -22.15 -15.63 3.53
N GLY A 153 -22.19 -15.85 2.23
CA GLY A 153 -21.02 -16.00 1.35
C GLY A 153 -20.21 -14.72 1.03
N TYR A 154 -20.53 -13.60 1.68
CA TYR A 154 -19.93 -12.28 1.42
C TYR A 154 -18.43 -12.22 1.67
N HIS A 155 -17.97 -12.91 2.71
CA HIS A 155 -16.59 -12.85 3.20
C HIS A 155 -15.55 -13.16 2.12
N MET A 156 -15.82 -14.21 1.31
CA MET A 156 -14.87 -14.62 0.29
C MET A 156 -14.76 -13.62 -0.87
N ASN A 157 -15.89 -13.05 -1.30
CA ASN A 157 -15.91 -12.13 -2.42
C ASN A 157 -15.29 -10.77 -2.03
N LEU A 158 -15.52 -10.29 -0.79
CA LEU A 158 -14.86 -9.10 -0.26
C LEU A 158 -13.35 -9.33 -0.10
N MET A 159 -12.95 -10.44 0.51
CA MET A 159 -11.54 -10.76 0.70
C MET A 159 -10.80 -10.89 -0.63
N ARG A 160 -11.42 -11.51 -1.65
CA ARG A 160 -10.84 -11.59 -3.00
C ARG A 160 -10.73 -10.24 -3.68
N ALA A 161 -11.66 -9.33 -3.43
CA ALA A 161 -11.67 -7.98 -4.03
C ALA A 161 -10.65 -7.03 -3.41
N GLU A 162 -10.24 -7.27 -2.15
CA GLU A 162 -9.30 -6.41 -1.42
C GLU A 162 -7.90 -7.01 -1.28
N SER A 163 -7.76 -8.34 -1.32
CA SER A 163 -6.45 -9.00 -1.14
C SER A 163 -5.62 -8.96 -2.41
N PRO A 164 -4.46 -8.30 -2.40
CA PRO A 164 -3.60 -8.20 -3.56
C PRO A 164 -2.93 -9.55 -3.92
N GLY A 165 -2.98 -9.92 -5.20
CA GLY A 165 -2.26 -11.06 -5.74
C GLY A 165 -3.11 -12.06 -6.55
N PRO A 166 -2.46 -12.94 -7.31
CA PRO A 166 -3.14 -13.85 -8.25
C PRO A 166 -3.95 -14.96 -7.58
N SER A 167 -3.78 -15.19 -6.28
CA SER A 167 -4.57 -16.19 -5.53
C SER A 167 -4.69 -15.81 -4.05
N VAL A 168 -5.89 -15.91 -3.50
CA VAL A 168 -6.14 -15.79 -2.06
C VAL A 168 -6.11 -17.17 -1.43
N SER A 169 -5.07 -17.47 -0.65
CA SER A 169 -4.96 -18.72 0.10
C SER A 169 -5.84 -18.67 1.35
N LYS A 170 -6.67 -19.71 1.54
CA LYS A 170 -7.36 -19.91 2.82
C LYS A 170 -6.40 -20.54 3.81
N LEU A 171 -6.05 -19.83 4.88
CA LEU A 171 -5.25 -20.39 5.97
C LEU A 171 -6.03 -21.40 6.81
N VAL A 172 -7.32 -21.12 6.98
CA VAL A 172 -8.28 -21.97 7.73
C VAL A 172 -9.63 -21.99 7.00
N PRO A 173 -10.51 -22.98 7.28
CA PRO A 173 -11.77 -23.14 6.56
C PRO A 173 -12.69 -21.90 6.58
N LYS A 174 -12.70 -21.14 7.69
CA LYS A 174 -13.50 -19.92 7.83
C LYS A 174 -12.72 -18.69 7.44
N VAL A 175 -13.20 -17.90 6.48
CA VAL A 175 -12.57 -16.65 6.00
C VAL A 175 -12.38 -15.64 7.13
N GLN A 176 -13.37 -15.49 8.01
CA GLN A 176 -13.29 -14.61 9.17
C GLN A 176 -12.13 -14.99 10.11
N SER A 177 -11.90 -16.29 10.33
CA SER A 177 -10.77 -16.75 11.13
C SER A 177 -9.44 -16.45 10.44
N THR A 178 -9.37 -16.58 9.11
CA THR A 178 -8.20 -16.17 8.32
C THR A 178 -7.92 -14.67 8.52
N ALA A 179 -8.93 -13.80 8.39
CA ALA A 179 -8.80 -12.37 8.60
C ALA A 179 -8.30 -12.04 10.01
N LYS A 180 -8.88 -12.66 11.04
CA LYS A 180 -8.43 -12.48 12.45
C LYS A 180 -6.98 -12.85 12.67
N ILE A 181 -6.52 -13.96 12.10
CA ILE A 181 -5.14 -14.42 12.21
C ILE A 181 -4.19 -13.43 11.53
N LEU A 182 -4.50 -13.01 10.30
CA LEU A 182 -3.68 -12.04 9.57
C LEU A 182 -3.58 -10.71 10.32
N TYR A 183 -4.72 -10.21 10.84
CA TYR A 183 -4.73 -8.99 11.67
C TYR A 183 -3.95 -9.16 12.98
N GLY A 184 -4.06 -10.32 13.61
CA GLY A 184 -3.29 -10.64 14.83
C GLY A 184 -1.78 -10.61 14.57
N ILE A 185 -1.32 -11.15 13.44
CA ILE A 185 0.08 -11.10 13.01
C ILE A 185 0.51 -9.65 12.75
N TYR A 186 -0.30 -8.90 12.00
CA TYR A 186 -0.04 -7.49 11.69
C TYR A 186 0.11 -6.64 12.96
N LEU A 187 -0.83 -6.78 13.91
CA LEU A 187 -0.78 -6.10 15.19
C LEU A 187 0.43 -6.52 16.02
N GLY A 188 0.72 -7.81 16.08
CA GLY A 188 1.88 -8.34 16.81
C GLY A 188 3.20 -7.79 16.27
N MET A 189 3.37 -7.74 14.95
CA MET A 189 4.55 -7.14 14.32
C MET A 189 4.62 -5.62 14.55
N THR A 190 3.48 -4.91 14.53
CA THR A 190 3.40 -3.48 14.85
C THR A 190 3.89 -3.22 16.27
N VAL A 191 3.36 -3.96 17.26
CA VAL A 191 3.79 -3.84 18.67
C VAL A 191 5.27 -4.18 18.85
N LEU A 192 5.75 -5.20 18.15
CA LEU A 192 7.16 -5.60 18.21
C LEU A 192 8.07 -4.48 17.70
N GLN A 193 7.73 -3.83 16.57
CA GLN A 193 8.49 -2.70 16.06
C GLN A 193 8.49 -1.50 17.02
N ILE A 194 7.33 -1.18 17.62
CA ILE A 194 7.22 -0.13 18.64
C ILE A 194 8.22 -0.41 19.78
N ILE A 195 8.25 -1.64 20.31
CA ILE A 195 9.16 -2.02 21.39
C ILE A 195 10.62 -1.80 20.98
N PHE A 196 11.02 -2.27 19.79
CA PHE A 196 12.40 -2.12 19.31
C PHE A 196 12.80 -0.65 19.13
N LEU A 197 11.93 0.20 18.59
CA LEU A 197 12.23 1.63 18.41
C LEU A 197 12.32 2.36 19.75
N LEU A 198 11.45 2.05 20.73
CA LEU A 198 11.52 2.61 22.07
C LEU A 198 12.81 2.19 22.80
N LEU A 199 13.25 0.93 22.65
CA LEU A 199 14.53 0.46 23.19
C LEU A 199 15.73 1.21 22.59
N GLY A 200 15.58 1.73 21.36
CA GLY A 200 16.56 2.61 20.70
C GLY A 200 16.50 4.08 21.13
N GLY A 201 15.67 4.43 22.10
CA GLY A 201 15.53 5.81 22.61
C GLY A 201 14.75 6.75 21.68
N VAL A 202 13.99 6.23 20.70
CA VAL A 202 13.14 7.06 19.83
C VAL A 202 11.92 7.54 20.64
N PRO A 203 11.55 8.83 20.60
CA PRO A 203 10.38 9.34 21.30
C PRO A 203 9.10 8.59 20.95
N LEU A 204 8.17 8.42 21.89
CA LEU A 204 6.96 7.62 21.71
C LEU A 204 6.12 8.08 20.51
N PHE A 205 5.96 9.39 20.32
CA PHE A 205 5.20 9.94 19.20
C PHE A 205 5.84 9.55 17.85
N ASP A 206 7.15 9.78 17.71
CA ASP A 206 7.90 9.44 16.52
C ASP A 206 7.86 7.92 16.26
N THR A 207 8.03 7.13 17.33
CA THR A 207 7.93 5.65 17.27
C THR A 207 6.59 5.19 16.70
N LEU A 208 5.48 5.78 17.17
CA LEU A 208 4.16 5.43 16.68
C LEU A 208 4.00 5.78 15.19
N CYS A 209 4.37 7.02 14.81
CA CYS A 209 4.24 7.47 13.43
C CYS A 209 5.12 6.67 12.46
N ILE A 210 6.40 6.41 12.82
CA ILE A 210 7.31 5.59 12.02
C ILE A 210 6.79 4.16 11.90
N THR A 211 6.30 3.58 12.99
CA THR A 211 5.77 2.21 12.97
C THR A 211 4.52 2.11 12.11
N PHE A 212 3.62 3.06 12.18
CA PHE A 212 2.41 3.05 11.34
C PHE A 212 2.75 3.13 9.85
N GLY A 213 3.70 3.99 9.48
CA GLY A 213 4.18 4.06 8.10
C GLY A 213 4.93 2.80 7.66
N SER A 214 5.72 2.18 8.53
CA SER A 214 6.42 0.92 8.24
C SER A 214 5.45 -0.24 8.11
N ALA A 215 4.54 -0.40 9.08
CA ALA A 215 3.57 -1.50 9.10
C ALA A 215 2.62 -1.45 7.91
N GLY A 216 2.12 -0.26 7.59
CA GLY A 216 1.31 -0.03 6.40
C GLY A 216 2.11 -0.08 5.10
N THR A 217 3.45 -0.01 5.16
CA THR A 217 4.34 0.21 4.00
C THR A 217 3.95 1.47 3.21
N GLY A 218 3.80 2.61 3.93
CA GLY A 218 3.28 3.84 3.33
C GLY A 218 4.24 5.03 3.33
N GLY A 219 5.18 5.14 4.29
CA GLY A 219 6.34 6.02 4.21
C GLY A 219 6.14 7.51 4.54
N PHE A 220 5.00 7.96 5.03
CA PHE A 220 4.88 9.33 5.49
C PHE A 220 5.83 9.63 6.66
N GLY A 221 6.81 10.49 6.42
CA GLY A 221 7.68 11.04 7.46
C GLY A 221 6.99 12.13 8.27
N ILE A 222 7.47 12.31 9.52
CA ILE A 222 7.12 13.43 10.38
C ILE A 222 8.22 14.49 10.42
N LYS A 223 9.32 14.23 9.70
CA LYS A 223 10.40 15.18 9.43
C LYS A 223 10.57 15.37 7.92
N ASN A 224 11.12 16.52 7.55
CA ASN A 224 11.31 16.87 6.13
C ASN A 224 12.34 15.98 5.44
N ASP A 225 13.33 15.47 6.19
CA ASP A 225 14.33 14.52 5.72
C ASP A 225 13.92 13.05 5.90
N SER A 226 12.62 12.79 6.14
CA SER A 226 12.06 11.48 6.40
C SER A 226 12.74 10.79 7.60
N LEU A 227 13.64 9.82 7.39
CA LEU A 227 14.39 9.12 8.44
C LEU A 227 15.89 9.48 8.45
N GLY A 228 16.33 10.50 7.70
CA GLY A 228 17.72 10.88 7.57
C GLY A 228 18.38 11.28 8.88
N SER A 229 17.71 12.10 9.70
CA SER A 229 18.20 12.63 10.98
C SER A 229 18.04 11.65 12.18
N TYR A 230 17.43 10.49 11.99
CA TYR A 230 17.32 9.49 13.06
C TYR A 230 18.60 8.66 13.19
N SER A 231 18.79 8.09 14.39
CA SER A 231 19.96 7.24 14.67
C SER A 231 20.08 6.06 13.71
N THR A 232 21.31 5.58 13.48
CA THR A 232 21.59 4.36 12.70
C THR A 232 20.77 3.17 13.20
N TYR A 233 20.59 3.05 14.53
CA TYR A 233 19.76 1.99 15.12
C TYR A 233 18.31 2.08 14.64
N CYS A 234 17.69 3.28 14.67
CA CYS A 234 16.34 3.50 14.18
C CYS A 234 16.20 3.14 12.70
N GLN A 235 17.17 3.56 11.87
CA GLN A 235 17.20 3.24 10.44
C GLN A 235 17.31 1.74 10.20
N VAL A 236 18.18 1.02 10.92
CA VAL A 236 18.35 -0.44 10.78
C VAL A 236 17.11 -1.20 11.23
N VAL A 237 16.54 -0.86 12.39
CA VAL A 237 15.30 -1.48 12.87
C VAL A 237 14.18 -1.27 11.85
N THR A 238 14.01 -0.03 11.36
CA THR A 238 12.99 0.27 10.35
C THR A 238 13.23 -0.52 9.07
N THR A 239 14.49 -0.62 8.57
CA THR A 239 14.84 -1.45 7.39
C THR A 239 14.39 -2.89 7.55
N ILE A 240 14.70 -3.50 8.69
CA ILE A 240 14.32 -4.90 8.96
C ILE A 240 12.79 -5.05 8.93
N PHE A 241 12.07 -4.17 9.62
CA PHE A 241 10.61 -4.29 9.72
C PHE A 241 9.90 -4.00 8.40
N ILE A 242 10.31 -3.01 7.60
CA ILE A 242 9.70 -2.78 6.28
C ILE A 242 9.89 -4.00 5.36
N ILE A 243 11.09 -4.61 5.36
CA ILE A 243 11.33 -5.84 4.58
C ILE A 243 10.43 -6.98 5.09
N LEU A 244 10.26 -7.12 6.40
CA LEU A 244 9.39 -8.13 6.98
C LEU A 244 7.91 -7.89 6.66
N PHE A 245 7.41 -6.64 6.71
CA PHE A 245 6.03 -6.33 6.31
C PHE A 245 5.77 -6.57 4.81
N GLY A 246 6.81 -6.55 3.98
CA GLY A 246 6.74 -6.92 2.56
C GLY A 246 6.67 -8.42 2.29
N VAL A 247 6.83 -9.28 3.27
CA VAL A 247 6.72 -10.75 3.14
C VAL A 247 5.25 -11.18 3.17
N ASN A 248 4.92 -12.25 2.44
CA ASN A 248 3.59 -12.86 2.47
C ASN A 248 3.19 -13.28 3.91
N PHE A 249 2.10 -12.72 4.43
CA PHE A 249 1.63 -12.99 5.79
C PHE A 249 1.26 -14.46 6.05
N SER A 250 0.95 -15.23 5.00
CA SER A 250 0.74 -16.68 5.12
C SER A 250 2.00 -17.41 5.60
N ALA A 251 3.21 -16.90 5.32
CA ALA A 251 4.45 -17.48 5.81
C ALA A 251 4.57 -17.35 7.32
N TYR A 252 4.21 -16.20 7.88
CA TYR A 252 4.19 -16.01 9.34
C TYR A 252 3.22 -16.97 10.03
N TYR A 253 2.05 -17.20 9.44
CA TYR A 253 1.13 -18.22 9.96
C TYR A 253 1.76 -19.62 9.95
N LEU A 254 2.49 -20.00 8.89
CA LEU A 254 3.20 -21.27 8.84
C LEU A 254 4.31 -21.35 9.89
N ILE A 255 5.03 -20.25 10.15
CA ILE A 255 6.05 -20.17 11.19
C ILE A 255 5.41 -20.35 12.58
N LEU A 256 4.31 -19.62 12.86
CA LEU A 256 3.58 -19.74 14.13
C LEU A 256 3.00 -21.15 14.36
N THR A 257 2.63 -21.86 13.30
CA THR A 257 2.18 -23.25 13.35
C THR A 257 3.32 -24.26 13.29
N LYS A 258 4.58 -23.83 13.50
CA LYS A 258 5.82 -24.64 13.52
C LYS A 258 6.10 -25.38 12.20
N LYS A 259 5.53 -24.93 11.08
CA LYS A 259 5.76 -25.49 9.72
C LYS A 259 6.88 -24.73 9.00
N PHE A 260 8.03 -24.59 9.61
CA PHE A 260 9.17 -23.79 9.12
C PHE A 260 9.60 -24.18 7.71
N LYS A 261 9.75 -25.48 7.44
CA LYS A 261 10.14 -25.97 6.10
C LYS A 261 9.17 -25.48 5.01
N ALA A 262 7.86 -25.51 5.28
CA ALA A 262 6.85 -25.06 4.33
C ALA A 262 6.93 -23.55 4.08
N ALA A 263 7.19 -22.74 5.12
CA ALA A 263 7.35 -21.29 4.99
C ALA A 263 8.55 -20.92 4.08
N PHE A 264 9.72 -21.52 4.30
CA PHE A 264 10.92 -21.27 3.49
C PHE A 264 10.87 -21.87 2.08
N HIS A 265 9.97 -22.84 1.83
CA HIS A 265 9.78 -23.41 0.49
C HIS A 265 8.85 -22.60 -0.39
N ILE A 266 8.18 -21.56 0.12
CA ILE A 266 7.42 -20.61 -0.70
C ILE A 266 8.37 -19.96 -1.70
N GLU A 267 8.12 -20.21 -2.98
CA GLU A 267 9.02 -19.80 -4.07
C GLU A 267 9.12 -18.28 -4.18
N GLU A 268 7.98 -17.58 -4.02
CA GLU A 268 7.91 -16.12 -4.02
C GLU A 268 8.86 -15.47 -3.01
N ILE A 269 8.93 -16.01 -1.78
CA ILE A 269 9.78 -15.49 -0.71
C ILE A 269 11.26 -15.61 -1.06
N ARG A 270 11.66 -16.71 -1.67
CA ARG A 270 13.05 -16.92 -2.10
C ARG A 270 13.45 -15.92 -3.19
N TYR A 271 12.58 -15.68 -4.17
CA TYR A 271 12.82 -14.66 -5.19
C TYR A 271 12.86 -13.26 -4.59
N TYR A 272 11.95 -12.94 -3.66
CA TYR A 272 11.89 -11.66 -2.98
C TYR A 272 13.21 -11.33 -2.25
N PHE A 273 13.69 -12.23 -1.38
CA PHE A 273 14.97 -12.02 -0.67
C PHE A 273 16.17 -12.06 -1.63
N GLY A 274 16.13 -12.87 -2.67
CA GLY A 274 17.17 -12.90 -3.70
C GLY A 274 17.31 -11.58 -4.46
N ILE A 275 16.19 -10.98 -4.86
CA ILE A 275 16.16 -9.67 -5.52
C ILE A 275 16.67 -8.58 -4.58
N ILE A 276 16.21 -8.55 -3.33
CA ILE A 276 16.66 -7.59 -2.31
C ILE A 276 18.17 -7.68 -2.14
N LEU A 277 18.71 -8.86 -1.86
CA LEU A 277 20.14 -9.04 -1.60
C LEU A 277 21.00 -8.65 -2.81
N ALA A 278 20.61 -9.09 -4.02
CA ALA A 278 21.32 -8.73 -5.25
C ALA A 278 21.32 -7.21 -5.48
N SER A 279 20.17 -6.54 -5.29
CA SER A 279 20.05 -5.09 -5.45
C SER A 279 20.88 -4.33 -4.40
N ILE A 280 20.86 -4.76 -3.15
CA ILE A 280 21.67 -4.14 -2.08
C ILE A 280 23.15 -4.22 -2.42
N ILE A 281 23.66 -5.39 -2.82
CA ILE A 281 25.07 -5.59 -3.14
C ILE A 281 25.47 -4.72 -4.34
N LEU A 282 24.69 -4.73 -5.42
CA LEU A 282 24.99 -3.95 -6.63
C LEU A 282 25.02 -2.44 -6.33
N ILE A 283 24.03 -1.93 -5.60
CA ILE A 283 23.96 -0.51 -5.24
C ILE A 283 25.09 -0.16 -4.28
N ALA A 284 25.37 -0.97 -3.25
CA ALA A 284 26.42 -0.70 -2.28
C ALA A 284 27.82 -0.62 -2.93
N ILE A 285 28.09 -1.48 -3.90
CA ILE A 285 29.34 -1.42 -4.67
C ILE A 285 29.39 -0.14 -5.52
N ASN A 286 28.28 0.21 -6.17
CA ASN A 286 28.21 1.36 -7.08
C ASN A 286 28.25 2.72 -6.34
N THR A 287 27.73 2.78 -5.11
CA THR A 287 27.67 4.00 -4.29
C THR A 287 28.81 4.10 -3.26
N ARG A 288 29.72 3.11 -3.21
CA ARG A 288 30.79 3.05 -2.20
C ARG A 288 31.58 4.35 -2.04
N HIS A 289 31.84 5.05 -3.15
CA HIS A 289 32.63 6.28 -3.18
C HIS A 289 31.88 7.50 -2.60
N MET A 290 30.57 7.41 -2.40
CA MET A 290 29.72 8.49 -1.85
C MET A 290 29.65 8.47 -0.33
N PHE A 291 30.10 7.39 0.32
CA PHE A 291 29.98 7.17 1.76
C PHE A 291 31.35 6.99 2.40
N SER A 292 31.44 7.12 3.73
CA SER A 292 32.69 6.99 4.49
C SER A 292 33.31 5.60 4.44
N GLY A 293 32.53 4.58 4.01
CA GLY A 293 32.99 3.21 3.88
C GLY A 293 31.92 2.26 3.36
N PHE A 294 32.32 1.01 3.04
CA PHE A 294 31.41 0.00 2.50
C PHE A 294 30.26 -0.34 3.44
N ALA A 295 30.48 -0.34 4.76
CA ALA A 295 29.44 -0.64 5.77
C ALA A 295 28.29 0.39 5.71
N GLN A 296 28.64 1.68 5.61
CA GLN A 296 27.63 2.74 5.48
C GLN A 296 26.94 2.67 4.12
N ALA A 297 27.66 2.47 3.03
CA ALA A 297 27.09 2.27 1.70
C ALA A 297 26.11 1.08 1.70
N PHE A 298 26.47 -0.04 2.33
CA PHE A 298 25.60 -1.21 2.47
C PHE A 298 24.34 -0.91 3.28
N GLN A 299 24.47 -0.22 4.42
CA GLN A 299 23.32 0.17 5.27
C GLN A 299 22.34 1.07 4.50
N GLN A 300 22.84 2.12 3.83
CA GLN A 300 22.01 3.05 3.09
C GLN A 300 21.36 2.37 1.87
N SER A 301 22.11 1.52 1.17
CA SER A 301 21.56 0.71 0.08
C SER A 301 20.49 -0.26 0.57
N ALA A 302 20.69 -0.92 1.71
CA ALA A 302 19.72 -1.83 2.29
C ALA A 302 18.42 -1.11 2.67
N PHE A 303 18.54 0.11 3.24
CA PHE A 303 17.39 0.94 3.56
C PHE A 303 16.60 1.31 2.30
N GLN A 304 17.26 1.89 1.29
CA GLN A 304 16.57 2.35 0.07
C GLN A 304 15.98 1.18 -0.73
N VAL A 305 16.72 0.09 -0.90
CA VAL A 305 16.19 -1.12 -1.56
C VAL A 305 15.00 -1.68 -0.80
N GLY A 306 15.11 -1.82 0.53
CA GLY A 306 14.00 -2.27 1.37
C GLY A 306 12.79 -1.35 1.24
N SER A 307 12.99 -0.04 1.31
CA SER A 307 11.94 0.97 1.21
C SER A 307 11.21 0.93 -0.15
N ILE A 308 11.95 0.84 -1.24
CA ILE A 308 11.38 0.89 -2.59
C ILE A 308 10.69 -0.43 -2.97
N ILE A 309 11.33 -1.59 -2.75
CA ILE A 309 10.71 -2.88 -3.14
C ILE A 309 9.48 -3.21 -2.32
N THR A 310 9.43 -2.79 -1.06
CA THR A 310 8.25 -2.97 -0.21
C THR A 310 7.18 -1.93 -0.44
N THR A 311 7.46 -0.97 -1.33
CA THR A 311 6.62 0.19 -1.60
C THR A 311 6.34 1.04 -0.37
N THR A 312 7.32 1.13 0.56
CA THR A 312 7.18 1.94 1.78
C THR A 312 7.44 3.41 1.51
N GLY A 313 8.52 3.75 0.78
CA GLY A 313 8.81 5.13 0.38
C GLY A 313 9.55 5.98 1.42
N TYR A 314 9.93 5.45 2.59
CA TYR A 314 10.84 6.15 3.49
C TYR A 314 12.23 6.35 2.86
N SER A 315 12.89 7.45 3.21
CA SER A 315 14.25 7.74 2.77
C SER A 315 15.16 8.10 3.95
N THR A 316 16.46 7.80 3.80
CA THR A 316 17.51 8.20 4.73
C THR A 316 18.56 9.06 4.05
N THR A 317 18.57 9.06 2.72
CA THR A 317 19.47 9.84 1.87
C THR A 317 18.76 10.23 0.58
N ASP A 318 19.23 11.30 -0.05
CA ASP A 318 18.72 11.71 -1.36
C ASP A 318 19.34 10.83 -2.48
N PHE A 319 18.59 9.79 -2.88
CA PHE A 319 19.03 8.91 -3.96
C PHE A 319 18.93 9.53 -5.37
N ASN A 320 18.37 10.75 -5.52
CA ASN A 320 18.48 11.51 -6.77
C ASN A 320 19.94 11.78 -7.15
N GLN A 321 20.81 11.91 -6.14
CA GLN A 321 22.24 12.17 -6.33
C GLN A 321 23.05 10.89 -6.62
N TRP A 322 22.41 9.72 -6.55
CA TRP A 322 23.10 8.44 -6.77
C TRP A 322 23.44 8.23 -8.24
N PRO A 323 24.47 7.40 -8.54
CA PRO A 323 24.83 7.06 -9.91
C PRO A 323 23.66 6.45 -10.69
N ALA A 324 23.67 6.63 -12.00
CA ALA A 324 22.58 6.20 -12.89
C ALA A 324 22.19 4.72 -12.72
N LEU A 325 23.19 3.81 -12.56
CA LEU A 325 22.92 2.39 -12.32
C LEU A 325 22.07 2.18 -11.07
N SER A 326 22.42 2.82 -9.95
CA SER A 326 21.68 2.70 -8.68
C SER A 326 20.27 3.24 -8.81
N LYS A 327 20.07 4.41 -9.44
CA LYS A 327 18.73 4.96 -9.74
C LYS A 327 17.91 4.02 -10.62
N THR A 328 18.50 3.45 -11.65
CA THR A 328 17.82 2.49 -12.55
C THR A 328 17.37 1.25 -11.80
N ILE A 329 18.23 0.68 -10.93
CA ILE A 329 17.84 -0.48 -10.09
C ILE A 329 16.65 -0.11 -9.20
N LEU A 330 16.66 1.06 -8.52
CA LEU A 330 15.54 1.50 -7.69
C LEU A 330 14.26 1.65 -8.52
N VAL A 331 14.31 2.28 -9.71
CA VAL A 331 13.15 2.40 -10.60
C VAL A 331 12.60 1.03 -11.03
N LEU A 332 13.47 0.06 -11.35
CA LEU A 332 13.02 -1.31 -11.66
C LEU A 332 12.34 -1.98 -10.46
N LEU A 333 12.86 -1.77 -9.24
CA LEU A 333 12.25 -2.27 -8.02
C LEU A 333 10.86 -1.67 -7.76
N MET A 334 10.60 -0.41 -8.18
CA MET A 334 9.26 0.21 -8.09
C MET A 334 8.19 -0.63 -8.79
N PHE A 335 8.50 -1.24 -9.93
CA PHE A 335 7.55 -2.08 -10.66
C PHE A 335 7.41 -3.48 -10.06
N ILE A 336 8.49 -4.04 -9.51
CA ILE A 336 8.46 -5.41 -8.95
C ILE A 336 7.54 -5.48 -7.75
N GLY A 337 7.72 -4.59 -6.77
CA GLY A 337 6.91 -4.55 -5.56
C GLY A 337 7.21 -5.68 -4.57
N ALA A 338 6.34 -5.81 -3.56
CA ALA A 338 6.45 -6.79 -2.48
C ALA A 338 5.80 -8.16 -2.81
N CYS A 339 5.78 -9.07 -1.84
CA CYS A 339 5.07 -10.36 -1.99
C CYS A 339 3.56 -10.19 -2.04
N ALA A 340 2.87 -11.07 -2.75
CA ALA A 340 1.41 -11.16 -2.69
C ALA A 340 0.95 -11.54 -1.27
N GLY A 341 -0.13 -10.89 -0.80
CA GLY A 341 -0.61 -11.09 0.57
C GLY A 341 0.30 -10.49 1.65
N SER A 342 1.08 -9.46 1.31
CA SER A 342 1.76 -8.52 2.20
C SER A 342 1.02 -7.18 2.23
N THR A 343 1.52 -6.20 2.98
CA THR A 343 1.00 -4.82 3.00
C THR A 343 1.44 -3.99 1.80
N GLY A 344 2.55 -4.38 1.13
CA GLY A 344 3.13 -3.62 0.02
C GLY A 344 2.28 -3.55 -1.25
N GLY A 345 2.55 -2.58 -2.10
CA GLY A 345 1.96 -2.35 -3.42
C GLY A 345 2.74 -3.01 -4.58
N GLY A 346 2.68 -2.42 -5.76
CA GLY A 346 3.38 -2.87 -6.98
C GLY A 346 2.74 -4.05 -7.69
N ILE A 347 3.37 -4.52 -8.77
CA ILE A 347 2.88 -5.65 -9.59
C ILE A 347 2.88 -6.97 -8.81
N LYS A 348 3.72 -7.12 -7.81
CA LYS A 348 4.00 -8.27 -6.95
C LYS A 348 5.01 -9.26 -7.54
N VAL A 349 5.92 -9.70 -6.66
CA VAL A 349 6.96 -10.69 -7.01
C VAL A 349 6.36 -11.95 -7.63
N SER A 350 5.22 -12.44 -7.11
CA SER A 350 4.55 -13.64 -7.65
C SER A 350 4.17 -13.53 -9.13
N ARG A 351 3.67 -12.34 -9.57
CA ARG A 351 3.34 -12.12 -10.99
C ARG A 351 4.59 -12.04 -11.84
N ILE A 352 5.66 -11.39 -11.36
CA ILE A 352 6.94 -11.35 -12.08
C ILE A 352 7.51 -12.77 -12.26
N VAL A 353 7.53 -13.57 -11.20
CA VAL A 353 7.96 -14.99 -11.28
C VAL A 353 7.10 -15.78 -12.26
N LEU A 354 5.78 -15.57 -12.24
CA LEU A 354 4.86 -16.24 -13.16
C LEU A 354 5.14 -15.87 -14.63
N LEU A 355 5.35 -14.58 -14.90
CA LEU A 355 5.67 -14.08 -16.26
C LEU A 355 7.01 -14.61 -16.76
N LEU A 356 8.06 -14.63 -15.92
CA LEU A 356 9.35 -15.19 -16.27
C LEU A 356 9.26 -16.70 -16.57
N LYS A 357 8.47 -17.45 -15.79
CA LYS A 357 8.22 -18.88 -16.07
C LYS A 357 7.39 -19.10 -17.33
N ALA A 358 6.43 -18.20 -17.61
CA ALA A 358 5.66 -18.25 -18.85
C ALA A 358 6.56 -18.01 -20.06
N ALA A 359 7.40 -16.97 -20.04
CA ALA A 359 8.37 -16.69 -21.09
C ALA A 359 9.33 -17.88 -21.30
N ARG A 360 9.89 -18.45 -20.20
CA ARG A 360 10.75 -19.63 -20.29
C ARG A 360 10.05 -20.84 -20.92
N LYS A 361 8.75 -21.02 -20.61
CA LYS A 361 7.95 -22.09 -21.22
C LYS A 361 7.83 -21.88 -22.74
N GLU A 362 7.53 -20.65 -23.17
CA GLU A 362 7.40 -20.33 -24.60
C GLU A 362 8.72 -20.61 -25.34
N PHE A 363 9.88 -20.16 -24.83
CA PHE A 363 11.18 -20.52 -25.42
C PHE A 363 11.40 -22.02 -25.55
N GLN A 364 10.94 -22.79 -24.52
CA GLN A 364 11.06 -24.24 -24.57
C GLN A 364 10.12 -24.89 -25.60
N LEU A 365 8.95 -24.30 -25.86
CA LEU A 365 8.03 -24.76 -26.89
C LEU A 365 8.57 -24.48 -28.31
N TYR A 366 9.29 -23.35 -28.52
CA TYR A 366 9.99 -23.11 -29.77
C TYR A 366 11.08 -24.16 -30.05
N LEU A 367 11.80 -24.63 -29.02
CA LEU A 367 12.82 -25.66 -29.15
C LEU A 367 12.23 -27.08 -29.28
N HIS A 368 11.11 -27.32 -28.60
CA HIS A 368 10.46 -28.63 -28.54
C HIS A 368 8.93 -28.47 -28.67
N PRO A 369 8.40 -28.29 -29.91
CA PRO A 369 6.99 -27.95 -30.13
C PRO A 369 5.98 -28.96 -29.56
N ASN A 370 6.34 -30.25 -29.51
CA ASN A 370 5.49 -31.32 -29.00
C ASN A 370 5.57 -31.54 -27.48
N ALA A 371 6.36 -30.73 -26.76
CA ALA A 371 6.53 -30.90 -25.33
C ALA A 371 5.35 -30.33 -24.55
N VAL A 372 4.64 -31.17 -23.80
CA VAL A 372 3.56 -30.72 -22.88
C VAL A 372 4.18 -30.28 -21.56
N LYS A 373 4.43 -28.98 -21.41
CA LYS A 373 4.98 -28.40 -20.16
C LYS A 373 3.94 -27.57 -19.42
N LYS A 374 3.80 -27.86 -18.12
CA LYS A 374 2.91 -27.11 -17.20
C LYS A 374 3.75 -26.18 -16.34
N ILE A 375 3.32 -24.91 -16.20
CA ILE A 375 3.94 -23.96 -15.27
C ILE A 375 3.56 -24.38 -13.85
N LYS A 376 4.54 -24.42 -12.94
CA LYS A 376 4.34 -24.72 -11.52
C LYS A 376 4.87 -23.59 -10.64
N ILE A 377 4.12 -23.25 -9.58
CA ILE A 377 4.54 -22.40 -8.46
C ILE A 377 4.29 -23.21 -7.19
N ASP A 378 5.25 -23.25 -6.28
CA ASP A 378 5.20 -24.06 -5.06
C ASP A 378 4.81 -25.52 -5.33
N GLN A 379 5.37 -26.12 -6.40
CA GLN A 379 5.09 -27.47 -6.90
C GLN A 379 3.65 -27.70 -7.41
N LYS A 380 2.76 -26.70 -7.34
CA LYS A 380 1.39 -26.77 -7.84
C LYS A 380 1.29 -26.23 -9.27
N THR A 381 0.54 -26.92 -10.11
CA THR A 381 0.29 -26.47 -11.49
C THR A 381 -0.58 -25.21 -11.47
N VAL A 382 -0.12 -24.17 -12.18
CA VAL A 382 -0.88 -22.94 -12.37
C VAL A 382 -1.95 -23.14 -13.43
N SER A 383 -3.18 -22.70 -13.15
CA SER A 383 -4.29 -22.77 -14.10
C SER A 383 -4.10 -21.80 -15.29
N HIS A 384 -4.67 -22.13 -16.44
CA HIS A 384 -4.68 -21.24 -17.60
C HIS A 384 -5.39 -19.90 -17.30
N GLU A 385 -6.42 -19.92 -16.45
CA GLU A 385 -7.13 -18.71 -16.00
C GLU A 385 -6.22 -17.76 -15.26
N THR A 386 -5.41 -18.26 -14.32
CA THR A 386 -4.45 -17.44 -13.55
C THR A 386 -3.42 -16.79 -14.47
N LEU A 387 -2.91 -17.53 -15.44
CA LEU A 387 -1.95 -17.01 -16.41
C LEU A 387 -2.59 -15.92 -17.29
N ARG A 388 -3.78 -16.19 -17.82
CA ARG A 388 -4.52 -15.22 -18.63
C ARG A 388 -4.85 -13.95 -17.85
N SER A 389 -5.32 -14.08 -16.62
CA SER A 389 -5.64 -12.91 -15.78
C SER A 389 -4.40 -12.08 -15.45
N THR A 390 -3.24 -12.71 -15.25
CA THR A 390 -1.97 -11.99 -15.04
C THR A 390 -1.53 -11.22 -16.27
N ASN A 391 -1.65 -11.82 -17.46
CA ASN A 391 -1.31 -11.13 -18.72
C ASN A 391 -2.26 -9.95 -18.99
N ILE A 392 -3.57 -10.14 -18.77
CA ILE A 392 -4.56 -9.06 -18.92
C ILE A 392 -4.30 -7.94 -17.92
N PHE A 393 -3.98 -8.29 -16.64
CA PHE A 393 -3.61 -7.29 -15.63
C PHE A 393 -2.43 -6.45 -16.12
N LEU A 394 -1.35 -7.07 -16.60
CA LEU A 394 -0.18 -6.36 -17.09
C LEU A 394 -0.51 -5.45 -18.29
N SER A 395 -1.34 -5.92 -19.24
CA SER A 395 -1.76 -5.12 -20.38
C SER A 395 -2.55 -3.88 -19.95
N VAL A 396 -3.53 -4.04 -19.06
CA VAL A 396 -4.33 -2.91 -18.55
C VAL A 396 -3.47 -1.97 -17.71
N TYR A 397 -2.56 -2.53 -16.90
CA TYR A 397 -1.59 -1.75 -16.12
C TYR A 397 -0.75 -0.84 -17.04
N LEU A 398 -0.18 -1.37 -18.13
CA LEU A 398 0.60 -0.59 -19.08
C LEU A 398 -0.23 0.49 -19.80
N ILE A 399 -1.47 0.19 -20.15
CA ILE A 399 -2.38 1.17 -20.76
C ILE A 399 -2.64 2.33 -19.81
N ILE A 400 -2.94 2.06 -18.54
CA ILE A 400 -3.16 3.09 -17.53
C ILE A 400 -1.86 3.88 -17.33
N PHE A 401 -0.73 3.20 -17.13
CA PHE A 401 0.56 3.83 -16.93
C PHE A 401 0.91 4.82 -18.04
N CYS A 402 0.85 4.38 -19.31
CA CYS A 402 1.13 5.24 -20.47
C CYS A 402 0.11 6.38 -20.59
N GLY A 403 -1.17 6.10 -20.32
CA GLY A 403 -2.22 7.12 -20.34
C GLY A 403 -2.02 8.19 -19.27
N SER A 404 -1.65 7.79 -18.06
CA SER A 404 -1.35 8.71 -16.94
C SER A 404 -0.11 9.55 -17.23
N VAL A 405 0.98 8.94 -17.71
CA VAL A 405 2.19 9.69 -18.13
C VAL A 405 1.85 10.72 -19.19
N LEU A 406 1.04 10.37 -20.19
CA LEU A 406 0.61 11.30 -21.25
C LEU A 406 -0.20 12.46 -20.68
N LEU A 407 -1.12 12.20 -19.76
CA LEU A 407 -1.98 13.23 -19.18
C LEU A 407 -1.21 14.20 -18.30
N ILE A 408 -0.30 13.70 -17.43
CA ILE A 408 0.48 14.59 -16.55
C ILE A 408 1.58 15.35 -17.29
N SER A 409 1.97 14.91 -18.50
CA SER A 409 2.93 15.64 -19.35
C SER A 409 2.41 17.01 -19.80
N LEU A 410 1.09 17.28 -19.65
CA LEU A 410 0.49 18.59 -19.88
C LEU A 410 1.05 19.67 -18.95
N ASP A 411 1.61 19.30 -17.79
CA ASP A 411 2.26 20.24 -16.86
C ASP A 411 3.68 20.65 -17.28
N ASN A 412 4.18 20.10 -18.40
CA ASN A 412 5.49 20.41 -18.99
C ASN A 412 6.70 20.14 -18.08
N PHE A 413 6.59 19.16 -17.16
CA PHE A 413 7.75 18.66 -16.44
C PHE A 413 8.59 17.73 -17.34
N ASP A 414 9.84 17.48 -16.94
CA ASP A 414 10.74 16.57 -17.63
C ASP A 414 10.19 15.13 -17.63
N LEU A 415 10.62 14.34 -18.61
CA LEU A 415 10.13 12.98 -18.80
C LEU A 415 10.40 12.06 -17.59
N ILE A 416 11.53 12.26 -16.90
CA ILE A 416 11.90 11.44 -15.72
C ILE A 416 10.94 11.73 -14.58
N THR A 417 10.63 13.01 -14.31
CA THR A 417 9.62 13.42 -13.33
C THR A 417 8.26 12.82 -13.66
N ASN A 418 7.77 12.98 -14.91
CA ASN A 418 6.47 12.44 -15.30
C ASN A 418 6.42 10.92 -15.18
N PHE A 419 7.41 10.22 -15.72
CA PHE A 419 7.49 8.76 -15.66
C PHE A 419 7.53 8.23 -14.24
N THR A 420 8.39 8.80 -13.38
CA THR A 420 8.57 8.31 -12.02
C THR A 420 7.45 8.74 -11.08
N SER A 421 6.76 9.86 -11.36
CA SER A 421 5.54 10.25 -10.62
C SER A 421 4.42 9.21 -10.79
N VAL A 422 4.18 8.76 -12.03
CA VAL A 422 3.20 7.70 -12.30
C VAL A 422 3.69 6.36 -11.74
N ALA A 423 4.98 6.04 -11.89
CA ALA A 423 5.54 4.81 -11.32
C ALA A 423 5.37 4.78 -9.80
N ALA A 424 5.63 5.89 -9.11
CA ALA A 424 5.51 6.01 -7.66
C ALA A 424 4.05 5.92 -7.18
N THR A 425 3.11 6.54 -7.89
CA THR A 425 1.69 6.57 -7.49
C THR A 425 0.95 5.30 -7.87
N LEU A 426 1.11 4.78 -9.09
CA LEU A 426 0.43 3.56 -9.53
C LEU A 426 0.95 2.29 -8.82
N ASN A 427 2.20 2.30 -8.35
CA ASN A 427 2.75 1.21 -7.53
C ASN A 427 2.67 1.47 -6.02
N ASN A 428 2.10 2.59 -5.58
CA ASN A 428 1.93 2.97 -4.17
C ASN A 428 3.26 3.00 -3.39
N ILE A 429 4.26 3.78 -3.86
CA ILE A 429 5.62 3.83 -3.28
C ILE A 429 5.92 5.16 -2.61
N GLY A 430 5.42 6.27 -3.18
CA GLY A 430 5.62 7.65 -2.72
C GLY A 430 6.68 8.42 -3.52
N PRO A 431 7.96 8.32 -3.20
CA PRO A 431 8.98 9.08 -3.92
C PRO A 431 9.29 8.49 -5.31
N GLY A 432 9.51 9.38 -6.27
CA GLY A 432 10.05 9.09 -7.60
C GLY A 432 11.49 9.58 -7.75
N LEU A 433 11.78 10.26 -8.85
CA LEU A 433 13.04 10.93 -9.16
C LEU A 433 12.79 12.39 -9.50
N GLU A 434 13.84 13.18 -9.55
CA GLU A 434 13.86 14.62 -9.84
C GLU A 434 12.93 15.39 -8.89
N ILE A 435 11.92 16.12 -9.39
CA ILE A 435 11.01 16.97 -8.58
C ILE A 435 10.26 16.14 -7.51
N VAL A 436 9.90 14.92 -7.81
CA VAL A 436 9.19 14.00 -6.90
C VAL A 436 10.15 13.03 -6.20
N GLY A 437 11.42 13.35 -6.17
CA GLY A 437 12.44 12.56 -5.47
C GLY A 437 12.21 12.49 -3.96
N PRO A 438 13.11 11.83 -3.21
CA PRO A 438 12.95 11.58 -1.78
C PRO A 438 12.88 12.83 -0.91
N MET A 439 13.42 13.97 -1.39
CA MET A 439 13.36 15.29 -0.75
C MET A 439 12.36 16.22 -1.45
N GLY A 440 11.65 15.72 -2.46
CA GLY A 440 10.67 16.46 -3.23
C GLY A 440 9.24 16.21 -2.79
N ASN A 441 8.28 16.81 -3.51
CA ASN A 441 6.85 16.63 -3.26
C ASN A 441 6.03 16.87 -4.53
N PHE A 442 4.72 16.62 -4.45
CA PHE A 442 3.79 16.73 -5.57
C PHE A 442 3.02 18.06 -5.61
N SER A 443 3.42 19.08 -4.83
CA SER A 443 2.69 20.35 -4.73
C SER A 443 2.64 21.12 -6.06
N SER A 444 3.71 21.05 -6.86
CA SER A 444 3.88 21.78 -8.11
C SER A 444 2.98 21.27 -9.26
N PHE A 445 2.41 20.09 -9.15
CA PHE A 445 1.50 19.55 -10.17
C PHE A 445 0.17 20.29 -10.21
N SER A 446 -0.40 20.43 -11.40
CA SER A 446 -1.75 20.98 -11.60
C SER A 446 -2.82 20.11 -10.94
N TYR A 447 -4.00 20.68 -10.70
CA TYR A 447 -5.14 19.92 -10.15
C TYR A 447 -5.57 18.76 -11.06
N LEU A 448 -5.40 18.89 -12.39
CA LEU A 448 -5.66 17.83 -13.35
C LEU A 448 -4.70 16.66 -13.10
N SER A 449 -3.40 16.94 -13.08
CA SER A 449 -2.36 15.92 -12.83
C SER A 449 -2.50 15.28 -11.45
N LYS A 450 -2.79 16.07 -10.40
CA LYS A 450 -3.10 15.53 -9.07
C LYS A 450 -4.31 14.58 -9.10
N SER A 451 -5.35 14.90 -9.87
CA SER A 451 -6.53 14.03 -10.02
C SER A 451 -6.20 12.72 -10.74
N VAL A 452 -5.34 12.75 -11.75
CA VAL A 452 -4.84 11.55 -12.43
C VAL A 452 -4.02 10.70 -11.46
N LEU A 453 -3.10 11.30 -10.70
CA LEU A 453 -2.29 10.60 -9.72
C LEU A 453 -3.12 10.02 -8.55
N ILE A 454 -4.20 10.70 -8.13
CA ILE A 454 -5.20 10.17 -7.18
C ILE A 454 -5.84 8.89 -7.74
N PHE A 455 -6.24 8.92 -9.01
CA PHE A 455 -6.78 7.73 -9.67
C PHE A 455 -5.75 6.60 -9.72
N ASP A 456 -4.49 6.90 -10.05
CA ASP A 456 -3.40 5.92 -10.10
C ASP A 456 -3.16 5.26 -8.73
N MET A 457 -3.11 6.05 -7.64
CA MET A 457 -2.96 5.52 -6.29
C MET A 457 -4.09 4.56 -5.90
N LEU A 458 -5.34 4.92 -6.22
CA LEU A 458 -6.50 4.05 -5.98
C LEU A 458 -6.47 2.81 -6.87
N ALA A 459 -6.12 2.95 -8.16
CA ALA A 459 -6.05 1.85 -9.12
C ALA A 459 -4.96 0.84 -8.72
N GLY A 460 -3.79 1.32 -8.31
CA GLY A 460 -2.69 0.49 -7.83
C GLY A 460 -3.09 -0.32 -6.60
N ARG A 461 -3.68 0.33 -5.59
CA ARG A 461 -4.09 -0.32 -4.33
C ARG A 461 -5.19 -1.34 -4.53
N LEU A 462 -6.16 -1.06 -5.39
CA LEU A 462 -7.32 -1.90 -5.69
C LEU A 462 -7.07 -2.94 -6.79
N GLU A 463 -5.83 -3.11 -7.23
CA GLU A 463 -5.49 -4.00 -8.33
C GLU A 463 -6.28 -3.73 -9.62
N ILE A 464 -6.52 -2.45 -9.91
CA ILE A 464 -7.08 -1.90 -11.13
C ILE A 464 -8.57 -2.26 -11.34
N PHE A 465 -8.92 -3.55 -11.44
CA PHE A 465 -10.24 -4.00 -11.86
C PHE A 465 -11.40 -3.55 -10.96
N PRO A 466 -11.33 -3.59 -9.63
CA PRO A 466 -12.41 -3.10 -8.77
C PRO A 466 -12.74 -1.62 -9.00
N LEU A 467 -11.72 -0.78 -9.25
CA LEU A 467 -11.92 0.63 -9.53
C LEU A 467 -12.51 0.84 -10.92
N LEU A 468 -11.98 0.17 -11.95
CA LEU A 468 -12.48 0.28 -13.32
C LEU A 468 -13.94 -0.15 -13.44
N LEU A 469 -14.38 -1.15 -12.69
CA LEU A 469 -15.77 -1.61 -12.69
C LEU A 469 -16.76 -0.50 -12.32
N LEU A 470 -16.37 0.51 -11.56
CA LEU A 470 -17.25 1.66 -11.25
C LEU A 470 -17.67 2.45 -12.50
N PHE A 471 -16.82 2.48 -13.52
CA PHE A 471 -17.05 3.24 -14.76
C PHE A 471 -17.84 2.46 -15.81
N PHE A 472 -17.98 1.13 -15.66
CA PHE A 472 -18.74 0.32 -16.60
C PHE A 472 -20.24 0.37 -16.34
N LYS A 473 -21.03 0.88 -17.30
CA LYS A 473 -22.48 1.01 -17.20
C LYS A 473 -23.21 -0.30 -16.85
N ASN A 474 -22.71 -1.43 -17.35
CA ASN A 474 -23.28 -2.76 -17.09
C ASN A 474 -23.07 -3.26 -15.66
N THR A 475 -22.12 -2.70 -14.93
CA THR A 475 -21.90 -3.02 -13.51
C THR A 475 -23.12 -2.64 -12.68
N TRP A 476 -23.79 -1.54 -13.00
CA TRP A 476 -24.90 -0.99 -12.24
C TRP A 476 -26.25 -1.61 -12.55
N LYS A 477 -26.35 -2.47 -13.56
CA LYS A 477 -27.61 -3.18 -13.88
C LYS A 477 -27.89 -4.29 -12.87
N LYS A 478 -29.17 -4.40 -12.45
CA LYS A 478 -29.67 -5.58 -11.74
C LYS A 478 -29.63 -6.76 -12.68
N PHE A 479 -29.28 -7.95 -12.17
CA PHE A 479 -29.56 -9.21 -12.87
C PHE A 479 -31.03 -9.52 -12.74
#